data_d1b6d15d4c0b52041f20b6a4c6c72e23
#
_entry.id   d1b6d15d4c0b52041f20b6a4c6c72e23
#
_cell.length_a   1.000
_cell.length_b   1.000
_cell.length_c   1.000
_cell.angle_alpha   90.00
_cell.angle_beta   90.00
_cell.angle_gamma   90.00
#
_symmetry.space_group_name_H-M   'P 1'
#
loop_
_entity.id
_entity.type
_entity.pdbx_description
1 polymer ?
#
loop_
_entity_poly.entity_id
_entity_poly.type
_entity_poly.pdbx_seq_one_letter_code
_entity_poly.pdbx_strand_id
1 'polypeptide(L)'
;MEIFLLINNLKINIKNLKKYLSLLLIIITLGCKGDAELAMERGIQYYEWEKIEKAILEFKYVIHTLSEESGKKDYKHIQLLSRAHHNLAISYAKKTWYNDAIMEARKAFELIPTDDNRQVMELIQKKIKGKSQAISQQASSSQ
;
A
#
# COMPACT_ATOMS: atom_id res chain seq x y z
N MET A 1 -54.13 -13.78 -30.19
CA MET A 1 -53.43 -14.61 -29.15
C MET A 1 -51.92 -14.30 -29.07
N GLU A 2 -51.24 -14.02 -30.17
CA GLU A 2 -49.79 -13.76 -30.21
C GLU A 2 -49.35 -12.47 -29.51
N ILE A 3 -50.10 -11.40 -29.57
CA ILE A 3 -49.78 -10.10 -28.95
C ILE A 3 -49.73 -10.21 -27.41
N PHE A 4 -50.64 -11.04 -26.84
CA PHE A 4 -50.69 -11.25 -25.40
C PHE A 4 -49.47 -12.04 -24.88
N LEU A 5 -48.93 -12.99 -25.65
CA LEU A 5 -47.70 -13.74 -25.37
C LEU A 5 -46.46 -12.85 -25.46
N LEU A 6 -46.43 -11.95 -26.46
CA LEU A 6 -45.33 -10.97 -26.59
C LEU A 6 -45.28 -9.99 -25.42
N ILE A 7 -46.44 -9.49 -24.97
CA ILE A 7 -46.52 -8.56 -23.83
C ILE A 7 -46.09 -9.25 -22.53
N ASN A 8 -46.45 -10.52 -22.30
CA ASN A 8 -46.03 -11.28 -21.13
C ASN A 8 -44.52 -11.59 -21.16
N ASN A 9 -43.95 -11.96 -22.30
CA ASN A 9 -42.53 -12.15 -22.47
C ASN A 9 -41.74 -10.86 -22.24
N LEU A 10 -42.25 -9.72 -22.71
CA LEU A 10 -41.67 -8.41 -22.51
C LEU A 10 -41.69 -8.00 -21.03
N LYS A 11 -42.79 -8.28 -20.30
CA LYS A 11 -42.90 -8.01 -18.85
C LYS A 11 -41.94 -8.86 -18.01
N ILE A 12 -41.75 -10.13 -18.39
CA ILE A 12 -40.79 -11.02 -17.71
C ILE A 12 -39.36 -10.53 -17.94
N ASN A 13 -39.05 -10.10 -19.15
CA ASN A 13 -37.74 -9.56 -19.52
C ASN A 13 -37.37 -8.28 -18.75
N ILE A 14 -38.34 -7.37 -18.61
CA ILE A 14 -38.19 -6.10 -17.87
C ILE A 14 -37.99 -6.35 -16.37
N LYS A 15 -38.69 -7.33 -15.78
CA LYS A 15 -38.48 -7.71 -14.35
C LYS A 15 -37.08 -8.25 -14.13
N ASN A 16 -36.62 -9.11 -15.03
CA ASN A 16 -35.26 -9.67 -14.95
C ASN A 16 -34.20 -8.60 -15.19
N LEU A 17 -34.42 -7.70 -16.14
CA LEU A 17 -33.52 -6.56 -16.41
C LEU A 17 -33.37 -5.67 -15.17
N LYS A 18 -34.45 -5.33 -14.48
CA LYS A 18 -34.40 -4.56 -13.22
C LYS A 18 -33.60 -5.28 -12.13
N LYS A 19 -33.75 -6.60 -12.02
CA LYS A 19 -32.99 -7.43 -11.08
C LYS A 19 -31.50 -7.42 -11.39
N TYR A 20 -31.11 -7.59 -12.65
CA TYR A 20 -29.69 -7.54 -13.05
C TYR A 20 -29.12 -6.12 -12.96
N LEU A 21 -29.90 -5.09 -13.25
CA LEU A 21 -29.49 -3.69 -13.07
C LEU A 21 -29.26 -3.35 -11.60
N SER A 22 -30.13 -3.83 -10.71
CA SER A 22 -29.95 -3.68 -9.26
C SER A 22 -28.72 -4.43 -8.77
N LEU A 23 -28.46 -5.64 -9.25
CA LEU A 23 -27.27 -6.42 -8.92
C LEU A 23 -26.00 -5.73 -9.43
N LEU A 24 -26.02 -5.19 -10.64
CA LEU A 24 -24.92 -4.42 -11.21
C LEU A 24 -24.62 -3.16 -10.40
N LEU A 25 -25.69 -2.44 -9.98
CA LEU A 25 -25.55 -1.24 -9.15
C LEU A 25 -24.90 -1.55 -7.80
N ILE A 26 -25.25 -2.67 -7.17
CA ILE A 26 -24.65 -3.13 -5.91
C ILE A 26 -23.15 -3.45 -6.09
N ILE A 27 -22.77 -4.06 -7.21
CA ILE A 27 -21.36 -4.38 -7.50
C ILE A 27 -20.53 -3.10 -7.68
N ILE A 28 -21.11 -2.07 -8.34
CA ILE A 28 -20.43 -0.77 -8.55
C ILE A 28 -20.20 -0.02 -7.22
N THR A 29 -21.13 -0.12 -6.27
CA THR A 29 -21.02 0.59 -4.99
C THR A 29 -20.05 -0.07 -4.00
N LEU A 30 -19.71 -1.35 -4.18
CA LEU A 30 -18.78 -2.08 -3.30
C LEU A 30 -17.30 -1.84 -3.63
N GLY A 31 -16.96 -1.09 -4.68
CA GLY A 31 -15.62 -0.98 -5.25
C GLY A 31 -14.89 0.35 -5.11
N CYS A 32 -15.40 1.35 -4.39
CA CYS A 32 -14.67 2.60 -4.19
C CYS A 32 -13.64 2.50 -3.06
N LYS A 33 -12.52 1.79 -3.31
CA LYS A 33 -11.29 2.07 -2.57
C LYS A 33 -10.66 3.33 -3.15
N GLY A 34 -10.12 4.20 -2.30
CA GLY A 34 -9.36 5.37 -2.77
C GLY A 34 -8.10 4.93 -3.53
N ASP A 35 -7.57 5.80 -4.37
CA ASP A 35 -6.38 5.53 -5.18
C ASP A 35 -5.17 5.13 -4.33
N ALA A 36 -5.04 5.73 -3.14
CA ALA A 36 -3.97 5.42 -2.19
C ALA A 36 -4.09 4.00 -1.60
N GLU A 37 -5.30 3.54 -1.25
CA GLU A 37 -5.51 2.17 -0.76
C GLU A 37 -5.21 1.14 -1.85
N LEU A 38 -5.62 1.39 -3.09
CA LEU A 38 -5.32 0.49 -4.22
C LEU A 38 -3.82 0.44 -4.52
N ALA A 39 -3.12 1.58 -4.47
CA ALA A 39 -1.68 1.63 -4.62
C ALA A 39 -0.95 0.88 -3.49
N MET A 40 -1.43 1.00 -2.25
CA MET A 40 -0.90 0.24 -1.12
C MET A 40 -0.99 -1.28 -1.36
N GLU A 41 -2.14 -1.77 -1.82
CA GLU A 41 -2.33 -3.19 -2.11
C GLU A 41 -1.44 -3.67 -3.26
N ARG A 42 -1.33 -2.90 -4.35
CA ARG A 42 -0.40 -3.21 -5.45
C ARG A 42 1.05 -3.22 -4.99
N GLY A 43 1.43 -2.27 -4.13
CA GLY A 43 2.78 -2.21 -3.55
C GLY A 43 3.12 -3.47 -2.76
N ILE A 44 2.22 -3.93 -1.88
CA ILE A 44 2.38 -5.16 -1.12
C ILE A 44 2.51 -6.36 -2.07
N GLN A 45 1.64 -6.46 -3.05
CA GLN A 45 1.66 -7.56 -4.02
C GLN A 45 2.96 -7.58 -4.84
N TYR A 46 3.46 -6.41 -5.26
CA TYR A 46 4.75 -6.33 -5.95
C TYR A 46 5.91 -6.75 -5.04
N TYR A 47 5.86 -6.41 -3.74
CA TYR A 47 6.86 -6.83 -2.78
C TYR A 47 6.88 -8.35 -2.62
N GLU A 48 5.71 -8.99 -2.48
CA GLU A 48 5.57 -10.45 -2.40
C GLU A 48 6.09 -11.15 -3.66
N TRP A 49 5.95 -10.53 -4.82
CA TRP A 49 6.49 -11.04 -6.09
C TRP A 49 7.96 -10.69 -6.31
N GLU A 50 8.68 -10.23 -5.30
CA GLU A 50 10.09 -9.80 -5.38
C GLU A 50 10.34 -8.66 -6.40
N LYS A 51 9.30 -7.96 -6.84
CA LYS A 51 9.39 -6.79 -7.75
C LYS A 51 9.58 -5.51 -6.94
N ILE A 52 10.70 -5.45 -6.22
CA ILE A 52 10.95 -4.46 -5.16
C ILE A 52 10.90 -3.02 -5.69
N GLU A 53 11.44 -2.74 -6.88
CA GLU A 53 11.39 -1.40 -7.49
C GLU A 53 9.95 -0.95 -7.75
N LYS A 54 9.07 -1.85 -8.21
CA LYS A 54 7.65 -1.54 -8.41
C LYS A 54 6.94 -1.30 -7.09
N ALA A 55 7.24 -2.09 -6.06
CA ALA A 55 6.71 -1.89 -4.73
C ALA A 55 7.09 -0.50 -4.17
N ILE A 56 8.36 -0.09 -4.32
CA ILE A 56 8.85 1.23 -3.93
C ILE A 56 8.04 2.35 -4.62
N LEU A 57 7.78 2.23 -5.92
CA LEU A 57 7.01 3.23 -6.66
C LEU A 57 5.58 3.37 -6.13
N GLU A 58 4.91 2.25 -5.87
CA GLU A 58 3.54 2.26 -5.33
C GLU A 58 3.49 2.84 -3.92
N PHE A 59 4.41 2.47 -3.02
CA PHE A 59 4.45 3.05 -1.67
C PHE A 59 4.77 4.55 -1.68
N LYS A 60 5.66 5.00 -2.57
CA LYS A 60 5.93 6.44 -2.77
C LYS A 60 4.71 7.17 -3.31
N TYR A 61 3.96 6.55 -4.22
CA TYR A 61 2.71 7.12 -4.72
C TYR A 61 1.68 7.31 -3.59
N VAL A 62 1.52 6.30 -2.71
CA VAL A 62 0.65 6.41 -1.52
C VAL A 62 1.06 7.61 -0.66
N ILE A 63 2.35 7.73 -0.34
CA ILE A 63 2.87 8.81 0.51
C ILE A 63 2.61 10.18 -0.15
N HIS A 64 2.86 10.31 -1.44
CA HIS A 64 2.64 11.54 -2.19
C HIS A 64 1.17 11.94 -2.20
N THR A 65 0.27 11.02 -2.59
CA THR A 65 -1.18 11.26 -2.63
C THR A 65 -1.72 11.72 -1.28
N LEU A 66 -1.37 11.00 -0.19
CA LEU A 66 -1.83 11.33 1.14
C LEU A 66 -1.19 12.61 1.71
N SER A 67 -0.01 13.00 1.25
CA SER A 67 0.65 14.24 1.68
C SER A 67 0.06 15.48 1.02
N GLU A 68 -0.48 15.36 -0.20
CA GLU A 68 -1.08 16.45 -0.96
C GLU A 68 -2.55 16.70 -0.62
N GLU A 69 -3.24 15.73 -0.01
CA GLU A 69 -4.63 15.92 0.40
C GLU A 69 -4.76 17.03 1.43
N SER A 70 -5.35 18.17 0.98
CA SER A 70 -5.61 19.36 1.78
C SER A 70 -6.84 19.16 2.65
N GLY A 71 -6.74 18.42 3.73
CA GLY A 71 -7.88 18.18 4.62
C GLY A 71 -7.48 17.80 6.03
N LYS A 72 -8.49 17.68 6.90
CA LYS A 72 -8.28 17.17 8.24
C LYS A 72 -7.89 15.69 8.14
N LYS A 73 -6.63 15.39 8.41
CA LYS A 73 -6.11 14.01 8.39
C LYS A 73 -6.79 13.22 9.51
N ASP A 74 -7.70 12.35 9.14
CA ASP A 74 -8.31 11.41 10.08
C ASP A 74 -7.34 10.29 10.47
N TYR A 75 -7.72 9.48 11.45
CA TYR A 75 -6.88 8.38 11.93
C TYR A 75 -6.58 7.35 10.82
N LYS A 76 -7.56 7.08 9.95
CA LYS A 76 -7.39 6.14 8.82
C LYS A 76 -6.32 6.63 7.85
N HIS A 77 -6.31 7.93 7.55
CA HIS A 77 -5.29 8.57 6.71
C HIS A 77 -3.88 8.42 7.32
N ILE A 78 -3.75 8.75 8.61
CA ILE A 78 -2.47 8.63 9.34
C ILE A 78 -2.00 7.16 9.36
N GLN A 79 -2.93 6.22 9.58
CA GLN A 79 -2.63 4.79 9.58
C GLN A 79 -2.12 4.31 8.22
N LEU A 80 -2.76 4.73 7.12
CA LEU A 80 -2.34 4.34 5.78
C LEU A 80 -0.98 4.95 5.43
N LEU A 81 -0.74 6.20 5.82
CA LEU A 81 0.54 6.89 5.63
C LEU A 81 1.68 6.21 6.41
N SER A 82 1.43 5.87 7.69
CA SER A 82 2.41 5.12 8.50
C SER A 82 2.76 3.78 7.88
N ARG A 83 1.77 3.03 7.40
CA ARG A 83 1.98 1.74 6.72
C ARG A 83 2.76 1.90 5.41
N ALA A 84 2.54 2.98 4.67
CA ALA A 84 3.29 3.25 3.45
C ALA A 84 4.77 3.51 3.73
N HIS A 85 5.08 4.34 4.74
CA HIS A 85 6.44 4.55 5.19
C HIS A 85 7.10 3.27 5.73
N HIS A 86 6.38 2.46 6.50
CA HIS A 86 6.86 1.15 6.99
C HIS A 86 7.27 0.22 5.84
N ASN A 87 6.37 0.01 4.87
CA ASN A 87 6.63 -0.89 3.75
C ASN A 87 7.73 -0.35 2.82
N LEU A 88 7.81 0.97 2.65
CA LEU A 88 8.88 1.61 1.90
C LEU A 88 10.24 1.40 2.59
N ALA A 89 10.30 1.51 3.92
CA ALA A 89 11.50 1.22 4.70
C ALA A 89 11.99 -0.21 4.51
N ILE A 90 11.09 -1.19 4.59
CA ILE A 90 11.40 -2.60 4.36
C ILE A 90 11.90 -2.81 2.92
N SER A 91 11.26 -2.19 1.93
CA SER A 91 11.63 -2.28 0.53
C SER A 91 13.03 -1.70 0.27
N TYR A 92 13.36 -0.56 0.87
CA TYR A 92 14.71 0.02 0.81
C TYR A 92 15.74 -0.87 1.52
N ALA A 93 15.41 -1.44 2.68
CA ALA A 93 16.29 -2.37 3.38
C ALA A 93 16.58 -3.64 2.56
N LYS A 94 15.59 -4.15 1.82
CA LYS A 94 15.76 -5.27 0.89
C LYS A 94 16.74 -4.92 -0.25
N LYS A 95 16.77 -3.66 -0.68
CA LYS A 95 17.74 -3.12 -1.66
C LYS A 95 19.07 -2.71 -1.03
N THR A 96 19.27 -2.93 0.27
CA THR A 96 20.45 -2.50 1.04
C THR A 96 20.67 -0.98 1.11
N TRP A 97 19.63 -0.19 0.80
CA TRP A 97 19.61 1.28 0.91
C TRP A 97 19.26 1.69 2.34
N TYR A 98 20.15 1.35 3.26
CA TYR A 98 19.85 1.43 4.70
C TYR A 98 19.65 2.85 5.21
N ASN A 99 20.29 3.86 4.59
CA ASN A 99 20.11 5.25 4.98
C ASN A 99 18.72 5.75 4.64
N ASP A 100 18.20 5.43 3.45
CA ASP A 100 16.85 5.77 3.05
C ASP A 100 15.83 4.95 3.88
N ALA A 101 16.13 3.68 4.10
CA ALA A 101 15.29 2.79 4.90
C ALA A 101 15.07 3.31 6.33
N ILE A 102 16.13 3.77 7.01
CA ILE A 102 16.02 4.26 8.38
C ILE A 102 15.24 5.57 8.48
N MET A 103 15.32 6.41 7.45
CA MET A 103 14.51 7.64 7.39
C MET A 103 13.02 7.33 7.30
N GLU A 104 12.65 6.39 6.43
CA GLU A 104 11.25 6.00 6.27
C GLU A 104 10.73 5.22 7.50
N ALA A 105 11.53 4.34 8.09
CA ALA A 105 11.16 3.64 9.31
C ALA A 105 10.89 4.60 10.49
N ARG A 106 11.68 5.66 10.60
CA ARG A 106 11.47 6.70 11.61
C ARG A 106 10.16 7.44 11.39
N LYS A 107 9.84 7.84 10.16
CA LYS A 107 8.56 8.48 9.83
C LYS A 107 7.37 7.59 10.17
N ALA A 108 7.46 6.29 9.86
CA ALA A 108 6.41 5.34 10.22
C ALA A 108 6.19 5.29 11.74
N PHE A 109 7.26 5.25 12.53
CA PHE A 109 7.19 5.23 13.98
C PHE A 109 6.69 6.56 14.58
N GLU A 110 7.12 7.70 14.02
CA GLU A 110 6.64 9.04 14.43
C GLU A 110 5.13 9.22 14.19
N LEU A 111 4.61 8.69 13.08
CA LEU A 111 3.18 8.74 12.77
C LEU A 111 2.37 7.83 13.69
N ILE A 112 2.82 6.58 13.87
CA ILE A 112 2.17 5.61 14.77
C ILE A 112 3.26 4.78 15.47
N PRO A 113 3.48 4.99 16.78
CA PRO A 113 4.53 4.31 17.53
C PRO A 113 4.11 2.89 17.94
N THR A 114 4.01 1.97 16.97
CA THR A 114 3.76 0.55 17.20
C THR A 114 5.06 -0.22 17.44
N ASP A 115 4.94 -1.41 18.04
CA ASP A 115 6.08 -2.31 18.23
C ASP A 115 6.66 -2.76 16.89
N ASP A 116 5.82 -3.00 15.87
CA ASP A 116 6.26 -3.36 14.53
C ASP A 116 7.12 -2.26 13.89
N ASN A 117 6.68 -0.99 13.97
CA ASN A 117 7.45 0.14 13.45
C ASN A 117 8.77 0.31 14.20
N ARG A 118 8.79 0.11 15.53
CA ARG A 118 10.00 0.14 16.34
C ARG A 118 10.96 -0.96 15.92
N GLN A 119 10.48 -2.18 15.80
CA GLN A 119 11.28 -3.34 15.43
C GLN A 119 11.95 -3.18 14.07
N VAL A 120 11.23 -2.69 13.06
CA VAL A 120 11.81 -2.41 11.74
C VAL A 120 12.91 -1.37 11.84
N MET A 121 12.71 -0.29 12.58
CA MET A 121 13.71 0.76 12.78
C MET A 121 14.99 0.19 13.45
N GLU A 122 14.85 -0.60 14.51
CA GLU A 122 15.96 -1.21 15.23
C GLU A 122 16.75 -2.21 14.37
N LEU A 123 16.04 -3.03 13.58
CA LEU A 123 16.68 -3.99 12.65
C LEU A 123 17.51 -3.27 11.60
N ILE A 124 17.00 -2.17 11.03
CA ILE A 124 17.73 -1.37 10.04
C ILE A 124 18.94 -0.71 10.69
N GLN A 125 18.82 -0.15 11.91
CA GLN A 125 19.95 0.43 12.65
C GLN A 125 21.05 -0.59 12.91
N LYS A 126 20.67 -1.84 13.29
CA LYS A 126 21.62 -2.94 13.46
C LYS A 126 22.38 -3.26 12.18
N LYS A 127 21.70 -3.25 11.02
CA LYS A 127 22.34 -3.45 9.70
C LYS A 127 23.33 -2.35 9.36
N ILE A 128 23.00 -1.09 9.64
CA ILE A 128 23.89 0.07 9.43
C ILE A 128 25.16 -0.10 10.29
N LYS A 129 25.01 -0.38 11.59
CA LYS A 129 26.13 -0.56 12.51
C LYS A 129 27.05 -1.72 12.09
N GLY A 130 26.46 -2.86 11.70
CA GLY A 130 27.23 -4.01 11.24
C GLY A 130 28.03 -3.72 9.97
N LYS A 131 27.44 -2.98 9.02
CA LYS A 131 28.15 -2.56 7.79
C LYS A 131 29.33 -1.62 8.10
N SER A 132 29.14 -0.66 9.00
CA SER A 132 30.20 0.27 9.42
C SER A 132 31.37 -0.46 10.10
N GLN A 133 31.08 -1.43 10.96
CA GLN A 133 32.11 -2.24 11.63
C GLN A 133 32.91 -3.10 10.64
N ALA A 134 32.24 -3.72 9.66
CA ALA A 134 32.91 -4.50 8.63
C ALA A 134 33.89 -3.66 7.80
N ILE A 135 33.48 -2.44 7.42
CA ILE A 135 34.33 -1.50 6.67
C ILE A 135 35.55 -1.08 7.48
N SER A 136 35.39 -0.77 8.79
CA SER A 136 36.51 -0.39 9.67
C SER A 136 37.52 -1.52 9.87
N GLN A 137 37.06 -2.77 9.96
CA GLN A 137 37.94 -3.94 10.07
C GLN A 137 38.73 -4.20 8.78
N GLN A 138 38.11 -4.04 7.62
CA GLN A 138 38.83 -4.18 6.34
C GLN A 138 39.90 -3.09 6.16
N ALA A 139 39.61 -1.85 6.56
CA ALA A 139 40.61 -0.76 6.49
C ALA A 139 41.80 -0.99 7.40
N SER A 140 41.63 -1.59 8.58
CA SER A 140 42.71 -1.88 9.50
C SER A 140 43.58 -3.10 9.13
N SER A 141 43.02 -4.03 8.31
CA SER A 141 43.76 -5.22 7.84
C SER A 141 44.57 -4.98 6.56
N SER A 142 44.42 -3.83 5.92
CA SER A 142 45.11 -3.44 4.67
C SER A 142 46.30 -2.50 4.89
N GLN A 143 46.64 -2.20 6.16
CA GLN A 143 47.86 -1.50 6.58
C GLN A 143 48.88 -2.49 7.14
#